data_08d3591b28b30e6d860cfc36229e2f2b
#
_entry.id   08d3591b28b30e6d860cfc36229e2f2b
#
_cell.length_a   1.000
_cell.length_b   1.000
_cell.length_c   1.000
_cell.angle_alpha   90.00
_cell.angle_beta   90.00
_cell.angle_gamma   90.00
#
_symmetry.space_group_name_H-M   'P 1'
#
loop_
_entity.id
_entity.type
_entity.pdbx_description
1 polymer ?
#
loop_
_entity_poly.entity_id
_entity_poly.type
_entity_poly.pdbx_seq_one_letter_code
_entity_poly.pdbx_strand_id
1 'polypeptide(L)'
;MWSCDAFNSTKNSENQHLCHDFHLVLFIFSLLYLIICFPVGLCYNALLVLVNLCNKATMTMPDVYFVNIGIAGLIVSAMAPMYLLGPANTKWAIWNFNNEVYITLLILFNISSLVIMYSTTLLSLDYYIERALPRTYMSSVYNTKHVCGFIWGGAMLTSFSSLLFYVCNHVSTKIIECSKMQNKEAADAIMVFIGYVVPAIAVLYAFVLILRIRNEATPLDHDTGRLDPSVHRLLIATVCTQFTLWTPYYVTLLVNTFINAQGKLTDENYIRVLPFIKSVSKLLAFSSSFVMPLLYRYINKNFPHKLRRLLKRIHCGNQGCSHERTVVQQVMT
;
A
#
# COMPACT_ATOMS: atom_id res chain seq x y z
N MET A 1 -16.87 9.72 -1.43
CA MET A 1 -17.71 8.98 -0.50
C MET A 1 -19.10 8.81 -1.08
N TRP A 2 -19.84 7.80 -0.67
CA TRP A 2 -21.18 7.52 -1.16
C TRP A 2 -22.18 8.52 -0.57
N SER A 3 -23.08 9.07 -1.40
CA SER A 3 -24.12 10.03 -1.01
C SER A 3 -25.47 9.45 -1.38
N CYS A 4 -26.46 9.67 -0.53
CA CYS A 4 -27.83 9.22 -0.76
C CYS A 4 -28.66 10.19 -1.64
N ASP A 5 -28.07 11.27 -2.12
CA ASP A 5 -28.79 12.32 -2.87
C ASP A 5 -29.33 11.82 -4.21
N ALA A 6 -28.66 10.84 -4.82
CA ALA A 6 -29.15 10.17 -6.05
C ALA A 6 -30.48 9.40 -5.84
N PHE A 7 -30.87 9.13 -4.59
CA PHE A 7 -32.08 8.39 -4.24
C PHE A 7 -33.31 9.30 -4.01
N ASN A 8 -33.09 10.61 -3.89
CA ASN A 8 -34.19 11.56 -3.68
C ASN A 8 -35.13 11.71 -4.88
N SER A 9 -34.72 11.21 -6.07
CA SER A 9 -35.53 11.31 -7.29
C SER A 9 -36.54 10.15 -7.45
N THR A 10 -36.44 9.08 -6.70
CA THR A 10 -37.38 7.95 -6.75
C THR A 10 -38.25 7.90 -5.49
N LYS A 11 -39.56 7.98 -5.68
CA LYS A 11 -40.64 8.08 -4.67
C LYS A 11 -40.78 6.90 -3.67
N ASN A 12 -39.77 6.03 -3.53
CA ASN A 12 -39.89 4.87 -2.63
C ASN A 12 -39.15 5.16 -1.30
N SER A 13 -39.91 5.39 -0.24
CA SER A 13 -39.43 5.62 1.12
C SER A 13 -38.56 4.47 1.68
N GLU A 14 -38.84 3.25 1.27
CA GLU A 14 -38.10 2.04 1.70
C GLU A 14 -36.64 2.04 1.25
N ASN A 15 -36.38 2.51 0.03
CA ASN A 15 -35.01 2.63 -0.51
C ASN A 15 -34.20 3.72 0.18
N GLN A 16 -34.83 4.77 0.68
CA GLN A 16 -34.17 5.84 1.40
C GLN A 16 -33.70 5.39 2.79
N HIS A 17 -34.50 4.58 3.48
CA HIS A 17 -34.12 3.98 4.76
C HIS A 17 -32.92 3.03 4.58
N LEU A 18 -32.93 2.17 3.59
CA LEU A 18 -31.84 1.24 3.31
C LEU A 18 -30.51 1.97 3.02
N CYS A 19 -30.56 3.05 2.24
CA CYS A 19 -29.38 3.86 1.95
C CYS A 19 -28.83 4.51 3.23
N HIS A 20 -29.68 5.02 4.08
CA HIS A 20 -29.29 5.64 5.36
C HIS A 20 -28.62 4.62 6.29
N ASP A 21 -29.16 3.41 6.37
CA ASP A 21 -28.60 2.33 7.19
C ASP A 21 -27.23 1.89 6.71
N PHE A 22 -27.03 1.73 5.40
CA PHE A 22 -25.70 1.43 4.83
C PHE A 22 -24.69 2.55 5.10
N HIS A 23 -25.12 3.80 5.00
CA HIS A 23 -24.27 4.94 5.30
C HIS A 23 -23.86 4.98 6.77
N LEU A 24 -24.80 4.71 7.69
CA LEU A 24 -24.54 4.65 9.13
C LEU A 24 -23.55 3.53 9.46
N VAL A 25 -23.72 2.35 8.87
CA VAL A 25 -22.82 1.21 9.07
C VAL A 25 -21.41 1.56 8.60
N LEU A 26 -21.26 2.12 7.39
CA LEU A 26 -19.96 2.56 6.89
C LEU A 26 -19.31 3.63 7.76
N PHE A 27 -20.09 4.57 8.26
CA PHE A 27 -19.61 5.63 9.16
C PHE A 27 -19.09 5.05 10.48
N ILE A 28 -19.83 4.10 11.10
CA ILE A 28 -19.41 3.41 12.33
C ILE A 28 -18.11 2.65 12.09
N PHE A 29 -18.01 1.87 11.00
CA PHE A 29 -16.77 1.14 10.67
C PHE A 29 -15.60 2.09 10.40
N SER A 30 -15.83 3.22 9.74
CA SER A 30 -14.82 4.24 9.51
C SER A 30 -14.34 4.87 10.81
N LEU A 31 -15.24 5.16 11.75
CA LEU A 31 -14.87 5.66 13.07
C LEU A 31 -14.09 4.64 13.87
N LEU A 32 -14.50 3.38 13.90
CA LEU A 32 -13.77 2.31 14.58
C LEU A 32 -12.37 2.15 13.97
N TYR A 33 -12.27 2.20 12.64
CA TYR A 33 -10.98 2.19 11.96
C TYR A 33 -10.08 3.35 12.42
N LEU A 34 -10.62 4.57 12.48
CA LEU A 34 -9.86 5.76 12.86
C LEU A 34 -9.43 5.76 14.32
N ILE A 35 -10.24 5.20 15.20
CA ILE A 35 -9.92 5.15 16.63
C ILE A 35 -8.86 4.05 16.91
N ILE A 36 -8.95 2.91 16.26
CA ILE A 36 -8.11 1.73 16.56
C ILE A 36 -6.98 1.58 15.54
N CYS A 37 -7.31 1.48 14.25
CA CYS A 37 -6.36 1.08 13.22
C CYS A 37 -5.43 2.22 12.79
N PHE A 38 -5.93 3.45 12.75
CA PHE A 38 -5.15 4.62 12.36
C PHE A 38 -3.95 4.89 13.30
N PRO A 39 -4.12 5.02 14.63
CA PRO A 39 -2.97 5.25 15.51
C PRO A 39 -2.01 4.07 15.52
N VAL A 40 -2.51 2.83 15.46
CA VAL A 40 -1.69 1.63 15.35
C VAL A 40 -0.88 1.65 14.05
N GLY A 41 -1.51 1.97 12.91
CA GLY A 41 -0.86 2.08 11.61
C GLY A 41 0.25 3.13 11.62
N LEU A 42 -0.01 4.34 12.12
CA LEU A 42 1.00 5.39 12.23
C LEU A 42 2.17 4.97 13.11
N CYS A 43 1.90 4.50 14.32
CA CYS A 43 2.94 4.12 15.27
C CYS A 43 3.81 2.98 14.75
N TYR A 44 3.22 1.91 14.22
CA TYR A 44 4.00 0.75 13.78
C TYR A 44 4.74 0.99 12.46
N ASN A 45 4.20 1.75 11.51
CA ASN A 45 4.94 2.13 10.31
C ASN A 45 6.12 3.05 10.66
N ALA A 46 5.90 4.07 11.51
CA ALA A 46 6.98 4.93 11.98
C ALA A 46 8.07 4.12 12.70
N LEU A 47 7.67 3.22 13.59
CA LEU A 47 8.60 2.35 14.31
C LEU A 47 9.38 1.43 13.37
N LEU A 48 8.74 0.82 12.38
CA LEU A 48 9.37 -0.02 11.36
C LEU A 48 10.44 0.77 10.60
N VAL A 49 10.10 1.96 10.12
CA VAL A 49 11.02 2.83 9.37
C VAL A 49 12.19 3.25 10.26
N LEU A 50 11.93 3.75 11.47
CA LEU A 50 12.96 4.23 12.40
C LEU A 50 13.90 3.09 12.84
N VAL A 51 13.37 1.93 13.22
CA VAL A 51 14.17 0.79 13.66
C VAL A 51 15.14 0.33 12.58
N ASN A 52 14.71 0.29 11.32
CA ASN A 52 15.58 -0.14 10.23
C ASN A 52 16.55 0.96 9.79
N LEU A 53 16.12 2.23 9.68
CA LEU A 53 17.01 3.33 9.30
C LEU A 53 18.09 3.61 10.34
N CYS A 54 17.79 3.47 11.63
CA CYS A 54 18.79 3.64 12.70
C CYS A 54 19.76 2.46 12.79
N ASN A 55 19.45 1.30 12.23
CA ASN A 55 20.29 0.11 12.25
C ASN A 55 20.79 -0.29 10.84
N LYS A 56 21.23 0.70 10.05
CA LYS A 56 21.65 0.50 8.64
C LYS A 56 22.69 -0.61 8.44
N ALA A 57 23.62 -0.80 9.38
CA ALA A 57 24.67 -1.81 9.30
C ALA A 57 24.14 -3.25 9.37
N THR A 58 22.95 -3.46 9.95
CA THR A 58 22.33 -4.79 10.09
C THR A 58 21.06 -4.91 9.21
N MET A 59 20.93 -4.02 8.23
CA MET A 59 19.80 -4.01 7.32
C MET A 59 19.96 -5.13 6.29
N THR A 60 18.94 -5.93 6.12
CA THR A 60 18.89 -6.98 5.09
C THR A 60 18.11 -6.50 3.86
N MET A 61 18.20 -7.22 2.75
CA MET A 61 17.47 -6.89 1.52
C MET A 61 15.96 -6.78 1.76
N PRO A 62 15.28 -7.71 2.43
CA PRO A 62 13.85 -7.57 2.74
C PRO A 62 13.52 -6.32 3.56
N ASP A 63 14.39 -5.94 4.50
CA ASP A 63 14.17 -4.75 5.34
C ASP A 63 14.06 -3.47 4.51
N VAL A 64 14.80 -3.37 3.40
CA VAL A 64 14.75 -2.22 2.50
C VAL A 64 13.36 -2.08 1.86
N TYR A 65 12.79 -3.19 1.38
CA TYR A 65 11.42 -3.19 0.83
C TYR A 65 10.39 -2.87 1.90
N PHE A 66 10.55 -3.40 3.11
CA PHE A 66 9.64 -3.08 4.22
C PHE A 66 9.75 -1.62 4.67
N VAL A 67 10.91 -0.97 4.57
CA VAL A 67 11.03 0.47 4.79
C VAL A 67 10.21 1.25 3.76
N ASN A 68 10.25 0.87 2.48
CA ASN A 68 9.41 1.50 1.44
C ASN A 68 7.91 1.29 1.72
N ILE A 69 7.51 0.07 2.06
CA ILE A 69 6.13 -0.26 2.44
C ILE A 69 5.72 0.57 3.67
N GLY A 70 6.61 0.73 4.65
CA GLY A 70 6.38 1.54 5.84
C GLY A 70 6.21 3.04 5.54
N ILE A 71 7.04 3.61 4.66
CA ILE A 71 6.90 5.02 4.25
C ILE A 71 5.57 5.23 3.50
N ALA A 72 5.26 4.36 2.54
CA ALA A 72 3.98 4.41 1.83
C ALA A 72 2.79 4.17 2.78
N GLY A 73 2.93 3.26 3.75
CA GLY A 73 1.94 3.00 4.80
C GLY A 73 1.71 4.19 5.72
N LEU A 74 2.74 4.98 6.04
CA LEU A 74 2.60 6.26 6.76
C LEU A 74 1.77 7.26 5.98
N ILE A 75 2.02 7.40 4.67
CA ILE A 75 1.25 8.29 3.80
C ILE A 75 -0.21 7.84 3.74
N VAL A 76 -0.47 6.55 3.51
CA VAL A 76 -1.84 5.99 3.49
C VAL A 76 -2.54 6.20 4.82
N SER A 77 -1.85 5.93 5.95
CA SER A 77 -2.42 6.15 7.29
C SER A 77 -2.74 7.62 7.52
N ALA A 78 -1.84 8.55 7.17
CA ALA A 78 -2.06 9.99 7.35
C ALA A 78 -3.26 10.52 6.53
N MET A 79 -3.53 9.91 5.38
CA MET A 79 -4.68 10.28 4.53
C MET A 79 -6.00 9.65 4.98
N ALA A 80 -5.96 8.58 5.76
CA ALA A 80 -7.16 7.83 6.14
C ALA A 80 -8.25 8.70 6.81
N PRO A 81 -7.96 9.60 7.77
CA PRO A 81 -8.97 10.47 8.35
C PRO A 81 -9.67 11.36 7.32
N MET A 82 -8.88 11.94 6.42
CA MET A 82 -9.40 12.82 5.37
C MET A 82 -10.27 12.05 4.38
N TYR A 83 -9.89 10.81 4.06
CA TYR A 83 -10.61 9.97 3.11
C TYR A 83 -11.88 9.34 3.67
N LEU A 84 -11.86 8.95 4.93
CA LEU A 84 -12.96 8.25 5.60
C LEU A 84 -14.00 9.21 6.17
N LEU A 85 -13.58 10.38 6.67
CA LEU A 85 -14.45 11.44 7.21
C LEU A 85 -14.66 12.59 6.23
N GLY A 86 -14.00 12.54 5.05
CA GLY A 86 -14.04 13.59 4.04
C GLY A 86 -15.40 13.67 3.34
N PRO A 87 -15.53 14.59 2.35
CA PRO A 87 -16.79 15.12 1.89
C PRO A 87 -17.70 14.02 1.36
N ALA A 88 -18.50 13.49 2.25
CA ALA A 88 -19.84 13.09 1.89
C ALA A 88 -20.65 14.39 1.95
N ASN A 89 -21.52 14.62 0.99
CA ASN A 89 -22.55 15.66 1.05
C ASN A 89 -23.54 15.35 2.20
N THR A 90 -23.03 15.02 3.36
CA THR A 90 -23.80 14.61 4.54
C THR A 90 -23.63 15.64 5.63
N LYS A 91 -24.66 15.79 6.44
CA LYS A 91 -24.67 16.66 7.63
C LYS A 91 -23.53 16.40 8.63
N TRP A 92 -22.74 15.35 8.42
CA TRP A 92 -21.64 14.86 9.25
C TRP A 92 -20.25 15.07 8.63
N ALA A 93 -20.15 15.75 7.48
CA ALA A 93 -18.84 16.04 6.88
C ALA A 93 -18.06 17.00 7.79
N ILE A 94 -16.98 16.49 8.39
CA ILE A 94 -16.10 17.28 9.27
C ILE A 94 -15.24 18.25 8.45
N TRP A 95 -14.97 17.90 7.18
CA TRP A 95 -14.08 18.65 6.29
C TRP A 95 -14.77 18.94 4.97
N ASN A 96 -14.73 20.19 4.55
CA ASN A 96 -15.20 20.61 3.23
C ASN A 96 -13.97 20.92 2.38
N PHE A 97 -13.51 19.93 1.60
CA PHE A 97 -12.33 20.08 0.76
C PHE A 97 -12.68 20.63 -0.61
N ASN A 98 -11.82 21.52 -1.11
CA ASN A 98 -11.80 21.89 -2.51
C ASN A 98 -11.44 20.67 -3.37
N ASN A 99 -11.88 20.68 -4.64
CA ASN A 99 -11.58 19.63 -5.60
C ASN A 99 -10.07 19.34 -5.72
N GLU A 100 -9.22 20.36 -5.60
CA GLU A 100 -7.76 20.26 -5.66
C GLU A 100 -7.20 19.39 -4.54
N VAL A 101 -7.69 19.54 -3.30
CA VAL A 101 -7.28 18.72 -2.17
C VAL A 101 -7.70 17.27 -2.38
N TYR A 102 -8.93 17.05 -2.87
CA TYR A 102 -9.39 15.69 -3.18
C TYR A 102 -8.53 15.01 -4.23
N ILE A 103 -8.15 15.72 -5.29
CA ILE A 103 -7.25 15.23 -6.35
C ILE A 103 -5.89 14.87 -5.77
N THR A 104 -5.33 15.76 -4.97
CA THR A 104 -4.02 15.54 -4.33
C THR A 104 -4.03 14.30 -3.45
N LEU A 105 -5.08 14.11 -2.65
CA LEU A 105 -5.26 12.91 -1.82
C LEU A 105 -5.39 11.65 -2.67
N LEU A 106 -6.11 11.71 -3.79
CA LEU A 106 -6.26 10.59 -4.70
C LEU A 106 -4.91 10.18 -5.33
N ILE A 107 -4.12 11.16 -5.76
CA ILE A 107 -2.79 10.94 -6.33
C ILE A 107 -1.85 10.31 -5.29
N LEU A 108 -1.81 10.86 -4.09
CA LEU A 108 -0.99 10.33 -3.00
C LEU A 108 -1.40 8.89 -2.63
N PHE A 109 -2.70 8.62 -2.61
CA PHE A 109 -3.21 7.26 -2.40
C PHE A 109 -2.76 6.31 -3.51
N ASN A 110 -2.88 6.73 -4.77
CA ASN A 110 -2.47 5.91 -5.92
C ASN A 110 -0.97 5.66 -5.92
N ILE A 111 -0.13 6.68 -5.70
CA ILE A 111 1.33 6.52 -5.60
C ILE A 111 1.67 5.54 -4.47
N SER A 112 1.10 5.73 -3.29
CA SER A 112 1.40 4.88 -2.14
C SER A 112 0.96 3.43 -2.35
N SER A 113 -0.21 3.21 -2.96
CA SER A 113 -0.70 1.87 -3.30
C SER A 113 0.22 1.16 -4.29
N LEU A 114 0.69 1.88 -5.32
CA LEU A 114 1.63 1.34 -6.31
C LEU A 114 2.99 1.03 -5.68
N VAL A 115 3.51 1.91 -4.82
CA VAL A 115 4.76 1.66 -4.08
C VAL A 115 4.67 0.40 -3.24
N ILE A 116 3.57 0.20 -2.52
CA ILE A 116 3.36 -1.02 -1.71
C ILE A 116 3.30 -2.26 -2.62
N MET A 117 2.54 -2.20 -3.72
CA MET A 117 2.41 -3.32 -4.66
C MET A 117 3.75 -3.66 -5.34
N TYR A 118 4.45 -2.67 -5.87
CA TYR A 118 5.73 -2.88 -6.53
C TYR A 118 6.80 -3.37 -5.55
N SER A 119 6.83 -2.83 -4.32
CA SER A 119 7.76 -3.30 -3.27
C SER A 119 7.51 -4.76 -2.92
N THR A 120 6.25 -5.18 -2.80
CA THR A 120 5.88 -6.58 -2.50
C THR A 120 6.24 -7.50 -3.66
N THR A 121 6.01 -7.05 -4.90
CA THR A 121 6.35 -7.81 -6.12
C THR A 121 7.85 -8.01 -6.25
N LEU A 122 8.61 -6.92 -6.14
CA LEU A 122 10.07 -6.98 -6.26
C LEU A 122 10.72 -7.71 -5.10
N LEU A 123 10.18 -7.61 -3.89
CA LEU A 123 10.59 -8.45 -2.76
C LEU A 123 10.47 -9.95 -3.11
N SER A 124 9.39 -10.34 -3.80
CA SER A 124 9.17 -11.74 -4.21
C SER A 124 10.16 -12.19 -5.29
N LEU A 125 10.44 -11.32 -6.27
CA LEU A 125 11.40 -11.58 -7.33
C LEU A 125 12.84 -11.61 -6.82
N ASP A 126 13.23 -10.66 -5.97
CA ASP A 126 14.56 -10.63 -5.36
C ASP A 126 14.81 -11.83 -4.46
N TYR A 127 13.79 -12.26 -3.72
CA TYR A 127 13.87 -13.48 -2.93
C TYR A 127 14.10 -14.71 -3.81
N TYR A 128 13.46 -14.80 -4.98
CA TYR A 128 13.72 -15.84 -5.96
C TYR A 128 15.16 -15.76 -6.49
N ILE A 129 15.60 -14.57 -6.90
CA ILE A 129 16.94 -14.35 -7.47
C ILE A 129 18.02 -14.72 -6.44
N GLU A 130 17.87 -14.32 -5.18
CA GLU A 130 18.80 -14.66 -4.09
C GLU A 130 18.90 -16.16 -3.89
N ARG A 131 17.80 -16.87 -4.06
CA ARG A 131 17.76 -18.34 -3.93
C ARG A 131 18.31 -19.07 -5.14
N ALA A 132 18.01 -18.59 -6.36
CA ALA A 132 18.43 -19.22 -7.61
C ALA A 132 19.89 -18.93 -7.97
N LEU A 133 20.36 -17.72 -7.60
CA LEU A 133 21.65 -17.19 -8.01
C LEU A 133 22.36 -16.52 -6.81
N PRO A 134 22.83 -17.30 -5.81
CA PRO A 134 23.27 -16.78 -4.51
C PRO A 134 24.49 -15.85 -4.55
N ARG A 135 25.11 -15.64 -5.68
CA ARG A 135 26.30 -14.77 -5.86
C ARG A 135 26.11 -13.67 -6.89
N THR A 136 24.88 -13.34 -7.27
CA THR A 136 24.65 -12.27 -8.23
C THR A 136 24.78 -10.89 -7.60
N TYR A 137 25.26 -9.95 -8.41
CA TYR A 137 25.38 -8.52 -8.04
C TYR A 137 24.04 -7.91 -7.59
N MET A 138 22.91 -8.44 -8.03
CA MET A 138 21.56 -7.95 -7.71
C MET A 138 21.13 -8.19 -6.27
N SER A 139 21.71 -9.16 -5.56
CA SER A 139 21.30 -9.53 -4.18
C SER A 139 21.92 -8.64 -3.10
N SER A 140 22.63 -7.57 -3.44
CA SER A 140 23.21 -6.68 -2.44
C SER A 140 22.20 -5.64 -1.94
N VAL A 141 22.23 -5.35 -0.63
CA VAL A 141 21.42 -4.28 -0.01
C VAL A 141 21.63 -2.92 -0.68
N TYR A 142 22.81 -2.68 -1.23
CA TYR A 142 23.14 -1.44 -1.95
C TYR A 142 22.29 -1.32 -3.23
N ASN A 143 22.21 -2.36 -4.03
CA ASN A 143 21.43 -2.36 -5.28
C ASN A 143 19.93 -2.30 -5.01
N THR A 144 19.45 -2.95 -3.95
CA THR A 144 18.06 -2.88 -3.53
C THR A 144 17.64 -1.44 -3.21
N LYS A 145 18.52 -0.59 -2.68
CA LYS A 145 18.20 0.83 -2.45
C LYS A 145 17.97 1.61 -3.75
N HIS A 146 18.75 1.32 -4.79
CA HIS A 146 18.53 1.93 -6.12
C HIS A 146 17.22 1.46 -6.74
N VAL A 147 16.88 0.17 -6.59
CA VAL A 147 15.59 -0.37 -7.03
C VAL A 147 14.42 0.36 -6.35
N CYS A 148 14.55 0.72 -5.08
CA CYS A 148 13.53 1.53 -4.39
C CYS A 148 13.30 2.90 -5.05
N GLY A 149 14.36 3.56 -5.55
CA GLY A 149 14.22 4.78 -6.33
C GLY A 149 13.40 4.57 -7.62
N PHE A 150 13.62 3.47 -8.32
CA PHE A 150 12.82 3.09 -9.49
C PHE A 150 11.37 2.76 -9.16
N ILE A 151 11.09 2.15 -8.00
CA ILE A 151 9.72 1.91 -7.51
C ILE A 151 8.95 3.21 -7.38
N TRP A 152 9.53 4.20 -6.67
CA TRP A 152 8.90 5.50 -6.48
C TRP A 152 8.74 6.26 -7.81
N GLY A 153 9.76 6.25 -8.66
CA GLY A 153 9.70 6.84 -10.00
C GLY A 153 8.61 6.22 -10.87
N GLY A 154 8.53 4.89 -10.92
CA GLY A 154 7.51 4.16 -11.66
C GLY A 154 6.09 4.41 -11.12
N ALA A 155 5.93 4.47 -9.79
CA ALA A 155 4.65 4.79 -9.16
C ALA A 155 4.20 6.22 -9.48
N MET A 156 5.11 7.19 -9.47
CA MET A 156 4.81 8.57 -9.87
C MET A 156 4.40 8.66 -11.34
N LEU A 157 5.15 8.01 -12.24
CA LEU A 157 4.84 8.02 -13.67
C LEU A 157 3.47 7.39 -13.96
N THR A 158 3.16 6.26 -13.33
CA THR A 158 1.86 5.60 -13.50
C THR A 158 0.72 6.45 -12.93
N SER A 159 0.92 7.09 -11.78
CA SER A 159 -0.08 7.99 -11.18
C SER A 159 -0.23 9.29 -11.97
N PHE A 160 0.84 9.76 -12.62
CA PHE A 160 0.80 10.96 -13.45
C PHE A 160 -0.09 10.77 -14.69
N SER A 161 -0.13 9.58 -15.28
CA SER A 161 -1.06 9.29 -16.38
C SER A 161 -2.52 9.46 -15.93
N SER A 162 -2.90 8.94 -14.76
CA SER A 162 -4.25 9.14 -14.23
C SER A 162 -4.51 10.59 -13.82
N LEU A 163 -3.49 11.33 -13.38
CA LEU A 163 -3.57 12.77 -13.10
C LEU A 163 -3.85 13.59 -14.38
N LEU A 164 -3.18 13.28 -15.48
CA LEU A 164 -3.40 13.97 -16.75
C LEU A 164 -4.86 13.88 -17.19
N PHE A 165 -5.46 12.69 -17.13
CA PHE A 165 -6.88 12.52 -17.42
C PHE A 165 -7.78 13.35 -16.50
N TYR A 166 -7.40 13.47 -15.24
CA TYR A 166 -8.16 14.24 -14.26
C TYR A 166 -8.02 15.75 -14.44
N VAL A 167 -6.79 16.24 -14.65
CA VAL A 167 -6.50 17.67 -14.88
C VAL A 167 -7.12 18.14 -16.18
N CYS A 168 -7.06 17.33 -17.24
CA CYS A 168 -7.73 17.63 -18.50
C CYS A 168 -9.25 17.79 -18.33
N ASN A 169 -9.85 17.01 -17.44
CA ASN A 169 -11.28 17.13 -17.14
C ASN A 169 -11.65 18.42 -16.37
N HIS A 170 -10.70 19.00 -15.62
CA HIS A 170 -10.96 20.10 -14.68
C HIS A 170 -10.50 21.47 -15.18
N VAL A 171 -9.40 21.53 -15.92
CA VAL A 171 -8.73 22.80 -16.26
C VAL A 171 -9.13 23.32 -17.62
N SER A 172 -9.64 22.50 -18.52
CA SER A 172 -9.83 23.01 -19.89
C SER A 172 -10.92 22.35 -20.70
N THR A 173 -12.07 22.99 -20.71
CA THR A 173 -13.02 22.97 -21.86
C THR A 173 -12.47 23.73 -23.10
N LYS A 174 -11.32 24.40 -23.02
CA LYS A 174 -10.75 25.25 -24.06
C LYS A 174 -9.60 24.60 -24.84
N ILE A 175 -8.98 23.55 -24.37
CA ILE A 175 -7.91 22.87 -25.10
C ILE A 175 -8.51 21.63 -25.78
N ILE A 176 -8.62 21.69 -27.12
CA ILE A 176 -9.23 20.67 -27.99
C ILE A 176 -8.61 19.28 -27.77
N GLU A 177 -7.33 19.19 -27.39
CA GLU A 177 -6.65 17.93 -27.09
C GLU A 177 -7.12 17.28 -25.79
N CYS A 178 -7.47 18.06 -24.77
CA CYS A 178 -8.00 17.54 -23.52
C CYS A 178 -9.42 16.99 -23.65
N SER A 179 -10.24 17.52 -24.56
CA SER A 179 -11.61 17.01 -24.76
C SER A 179 -11.63 15.60 -25.36
N LYS A 180 -10.56 15.21 -26.07
CA LYS A 180 -10.38 13.84 -26.57
C LYS A 180 -9.88 12.86 -25.50
N MET A 181 -9.29 13.36 -24.41
CA MET A 181 -8.75 12.56 -23.29
C MET A 181 -9.74 12.39 -22.13
N GLN A 182 -11.01 12.68 -22.30
CA GLN A 182 -12.03 12.62 -21.23
C GLN A 182 -12.38 11.19 -20.75
N ASN A 183 -11.57 10.19 -21.04
CA ASN A 183 -11.80 8.82 -20.60
C ASN A 183 -11.18 8.57 -19.20
N LYS A 184 -11.93 8.93 -18.14
CA LYS A 184 -11.60 8.52 -16.76
C LYS A 184 -11.46 7.00 -16.65
N GLU A 185 -12.19 6.28 -17.44
CA GLU A 185 -12.17 4.83 -17.57
C GLU A 185 -10.79 4.30 -17.99
N ALA A 186 -10.11 5.00 -18.91
CA ALA A 186 -8.77 4.63 -19.34
C ALA A 186 -7.75 4.78 -18.20
N ALA A 187 -7.87 5.81 -17.35
CA ALA A 187 -7.00 5.97 -16.18
C ALA A 187 -7.20 4.85 -15.15
N ASP A 188 -8.45 4.51 -14.85
CA ASP A 188 -8.79 3.42 -13.95
C ASP A 188 -8.33 2.07 -14.53
N ALA A 189 -8.48 1.83 -15.84
CA ALA A 189 -8.00 0.63 -16.51
C ALA A 189 -6.46 0.50 -16.45
N ILE A 190 -5.71 1.58 -16.68
CA ILE A 190 -4.26 1.62 -16.54
C ILE A 190 -3.86 1.29 -15.10
N MET A 191 -4.52 1.87 -14.10
CA MET A 191 -4.25 1.60 -12.69
C MET A 191 -4.52 0.14 -12.32
N VAL A 192 -5.58 -0.48 -12.83
CA VAL A 192 -5.84 -1.91 -12.61
C VAL A 192 -4.78 -2.77 -13.29
N PHE A 193 -4.46 -2.49 -14.54
CA PHE A 193 -3.53 -3.33 -15.30
C PHE A 193 -2.10 -3.22 -14.76
N ILE A 194 -1.56 -2.00 -14.68
CA ILE A 194 -0.17 -1.78 -14.26
C ILE A 194 -0.02 -1.90 -12.74
N GLY A 195 -1.01 -1.46 -11.98
CA GLY A 195 -0.94 -1.44 -10.52
C GLY A 195 -1.32 -2.76 -9.86
N TYR A 196 -2.01 -3.68 -10.55
CA TYR A 196 -2.48 -4.92 -9.95
C TYR A 196 -2.23 -6.16 -10.80
N VAL A 197 -2.67 -6.20 -12.07
CA VAL A 197 -2.58 -7.41 -12.90
C VAL A 197 -1.12 -7.79 -13.17
N VAL A 198 -0.29 -6.84 -13.62
CA VAL A 198 1.14 -7.08 -13.88
C VAL A 198 1.87 -7.51 -12.60
N PRO A 199 1.75 -6.82 -11.45
CA PRO A 199 2.28 -7.29 -10.17
C PRO A 199 1.82 -8.68 -9.77
N ALA A 200 0.53 -9.01 -9.93
CA ALA A 200 0.00 -10.33 -9.60
C ALA A 200 0.64 -11.45 -10.43
N ILE A 201 0.75 -11.24 -11.74
CA ILE A 201 1.40 -12.20 -12.64
C ILE A 201 2.89 -12.37 -12.27
N ALA A 202 3.59 -11.28 -11.98
CA ALA A 202 5.00 -11.32 -11.59
C ALA A 202 5.22 -12.07 -10.28
N VAL A 203 4.35 -11.87 -9.29
CA VAL A 203 4.41 -12.60 -8.02
C VAL A 203 4.11 -14.08 -8.22
N LEU A 204 3.06 -14.42 -8.96
CA LEU A 204 2.73 -15.82 -9.27
C LEU A 204 3.91 -16.51 -9.98
N TYR A 205 4.52 -15.83 -10.96
CA TYR A 205 5.70 -16.34 -11.65
C TYR A 205 6.87 -16.59 -10.68
N ALA A 206 7.17 -15.63 -9.79
CA ALA A 206 8.22 -15.81 -8.78
C ALA A 206 7.94 -17.02 -7.87
N PHE A 207 6.70 -17.22 -7.42
CA PHE A 207 6.33 -18.38 -6.60
C PHE A 207 6.44 -19.70 -7.34
N VAL A 208 6.02 -19.77 -8.60
CA VAL A 208 6.19 -20.97 -9.44
C VAL A 208 7.67 -21.33 -9.57
N LEU A 209 8.54 -20.34 -9.79
CA LEU A 209 9.97 -20.55 -9.88
C LEU A 209 10.58 -21.00 -8.54
N ILE A 210 10.16 -20.42 -7.41
CA ILE A 210 10.60 -20.85 -6.07
C ILE A 210 10.19 -22.29 -5.79
N LEU A 211 8.97 -22.69 -6.15
CA LEU A 211 8.50 -24.06 -5.99
C LEU A 211 9.29 -25.04 -6.86
N ARG A 212 9.61 -24.67 -8.10
CA ARG A 212 10.41 -25.47 -9.01
C ARG A 212 11.80 -25.73 -8.45
N ILE A 213 12.52 -24.71 -8.00
CA ILE A 213 13.83 -24.86 -7.37
C ILE A 213 13.76 -25.74 -6.11
N ARG A 214 12.70 -25.59 -5.32
CA ARG A 214 12.51 -26.42 -4.12
C ARG A 214 12.38 -27.90 -4.46
N ASN A 215 11.75 -28.23 -5.57
CA ASN A 215 11.53 -29.61 -6.00
C ASN A 215 12.79 -30.23 -6.68
N GLU A 216 13.62 -29.38 -7.30
CA GLU A 216 14.84 -29.80 -8.00
C GLU A 216 16.07 -29.87 -7.04
N ALA A 217 16.01 -29.29 -5.85
CA ALA A 217 17.11 -29.30 -4.88
C ALA A 217 17.35 -30.73 -4.36
N THR A 218 18.46 -31.31 -4.79
CA THR A 218 18.93 -32.59 -4.27
C THR A 218 19.39 -32.48 -2.81
N PRO A 219 19.32 -33.57 -2.00
CA PRO A 219 19.67 -33.55 -0.57
C PRO A 219 21.12 -33.15 -0.27
N LEU A 220 22.00 -33.14 -1.27
CA LEU A 220 23.45 -32.89 -1.11
C LEU A 220 23.82 -31.40 -1.01
N ASP A 221 22.93 -30.46 -1.33
CA ASP A 221 23.23 -29.02 -1.37
C ASP A 221 22.88 -28.33 -0.07
N HIS A 222 23.35 -28.90 1.07
CA HIS A 222 23.03 -28.43 2.40
C HIS A 222 23.71 -27.10 2.79
N ASP A 223 24.68 -26.58 2.03
CA ASP A 223 25.50 -25.44 2.40
C ASP A 223 25.31 -24.17 1.56
N THR A 224 24.57 -24.24 0.47
CA THR A 224 24.32 -23.09 -0.41
C THR A 224 22.96 -22.46 -0.11
N GLY A 225 22.98 -21.41 0.68
CA GLY A 225 21.87 -20.44 0.70
C GLY A 225 20.60 -20.87 1.44
N ARG A 226 20.74 -21.44 2.64
CA ARG A 226 19.60 -21.68 3.53
C ARG A 226 19.04 -20.34 4.01
N LEU A 227 18.19 -19.75 3.17
CA LEU A 227 17.41 -18.56 3.54
C LEU A 227 16.66 -18.84 4.86
N ASP A 228 16.75 -17.90 5.80
CA ASP A 228 16.07 -18.01 7.09
C ASP A 228 14.58 -18.32 6.85
N PRO A 229 14.04 -19.43 7.42
CA PRO A 229 12.62 -19.77 7.27
C PRO A 229 11.67 -18.66 7.71
N SER A 230 12.13 -17.74 8.55
CA SER A 230 11.36 -16.57 8.96
C SER A 230 11.15 -15.59 7.80
N VAL A 231 12.14 -15.40 6.93
CA VAL A 231 12.05 -14.53 5.74
C VAL A 231 11.04 -15.11 4.76
N HIS A 232 11.05 -16.41 4.53
CA HIS A 232 10.07 -17.06 3.67
C HIS A 232 8.63 -16.93 4.19
N ARG A 233 8.43 -17.14 5.49
CA ARG A 233 7.11 -16.94 6.13
C ARG A 233 6.65 -15.48 6.02
N LEU A 234 7.56 -14.55 6.24
CA LEU A 234 7.27 -13.13 6.13
C LEU A 234 6.88 -12.76 4.71
N LEU A 235 7.58 -13.27 3.69
CA LEU A 235 7.25 -13.06 2.30
C LEU A 235 5.84 -13.55 1.96
N ILE A 236 5.53 -14.82 2.28
CA ILE A 236 4.22 -15.41 1.99
C ILE A 236 3.13 -14.62 2.71
N ALA A 237 3.30 -14.34 4.01
CA ALA A 237 2.31 -13.58 4.79
C ALA A 237 2.08 -12.19 4.19
N THR A 238 3.15 -11.49 3.79
CA THR A 238 3.07 -10.16 3.17
C THR A 238 2.30 -10.21 1.85
N VAL A 239 2.67 -11.14 0.97
CA VAL A 239 2.01 -11.30 -0.34
C VAL A 239 0.54 -11.66 -0.18
N CYS A 240 0.23 -12.69 0.61
CA CYS A 240 -1.16 -13.11 0.83
C CYS A 240 -2.01 -11.97 1.40
N THR A 241 -1.50 -11.26 2.41
CA THR A 241 -2.22 -10.14 3.03
C THR A 241 -2.42 -9.00 2.05
N GLN A 242 -1.37 -8.64 1.30
CA GLN A 242 -1.43 -7.56 0.32
C GLN A 242 -2.51 -7.84 -0.73
N PHE A 243 -2.46 -9.00 -1.36
CA PHE A 243 -3.43 -9.33 -2.40
C PHE A 243 -4.84 -9.52 -1.83
N THR A 244 -5.01 -10.14 -0.66
CA THR A 244 -6.34 -10.28 -0.04
C THR A 244 -7.00 -8.93 0.27
N LEU A 245 -6.23 -7.96 0.79
CA LEU A 245 -6.79 -6.66 1.19
C LEU A 245 -7.01 -5.71 0.00
N TRP A 246 -6.20 -5.83 -1.07
CA TRP A 246 -6.28 -4.93 -2.22
C TRP A 246 -7.13 -5.47 -3.38
N THR A 247 -7.30 -6.78 -3.50
CA THR A 247 -8.13 -7.40 -4.56
C THR A 247 -9.54 -6.81 -4.63
N PRO A 248 -10.29 -6.65 -3.51
CA PRO A 248 -11.63 -6.07 -3.58
C PRO A 248 -11.63 -4.65 -4.17
N TYR A 249 -10.63 -3.84 -3.86
CA TYR A 249 -10.51 -2.48 -4.39
C TYR A 249 -10.29 -2.48 -5.92
N TYR A 250 -9.32 -3.27 -6.41
CA TYR A 250 -9.02 -3.32 -7.85
C TYR A 250 -10.13 -4.01 -8.65
N VAL A 251 -10.79 -5.01 -8.09
CA VAL A 251 -11.97 -5.63 -8.71
C VAL A 251 -13.12 -4.63 -8.84
N THR A 252 -13.41 -3.86 -7.81
CA THR A 252 -14.46 -2.83 -7.88
C THR A 252 -14.10 -1.71 -8.87
N LEU A 253 -12.82 -1.35 -8.96
CA LEU A 253 -12.34 -0.37 -9.95
C LEU A 253 -12.54 -0.92 -11.37
N LEU A 254 -12.18 -2.17 -11.62
CA LEU A 254 -12.34 -2.84 -12.91
C LEU A 254 -13.81 -2.95 -13.31
N VAL A 255 -14.67 -3.40 -12.40
CA VAL A 255 -16.12 -3.49 -12.63
C VAL A 255 -16.71 -2.12 -12.98
N ASN A 256 -16.34 -1.07 -12.23
CA ASN A 256 -16.78 0.29 -12.52
C ASN A 256 -16.34 0.75 -13.91
N THR A 257 -15.11 0.44 -14.32
CA THR A 257 -14.59 0.76 -15.65
C THR A 257 -15.38 0.06 -16.75
N PHE A 258 -15.68 -1.24 -16.60
CA PHE A 258 -16.46 -1.98 -17.59
C PHE A 258 -17.91 -1.49 -17.71
N ILE A 259 -18.57 -1.22 -16.60
CA ILE A 259 -19.95 -0.74 -16.58
C ILE A 259 -20.04 0.62 -17.30
N ASN A 260 -19.12 1.53 -17.00
CA ASN A 260 -19.07 2.85 -17.62
C ASN A 260 -18.80 2.75 -19.14
N ALA A 261 -17.85 1.89 -19.54
CA ALA A 261 -17.50 1.71 -20.96
C ALA A 261 -18.66 1.13 -21.79
N GLN A 262 -19.52 0.31 -21.21
CA GLN A 262 -20.66 -0.27 -21.91
C GLN A 262 -21.87 0.68 -22.05
N GLY A 263 -21.87 1.80 -21.34
CA GLY A 263 -23.00 2.77 -21.36
C GLY A 263 -24.35 2.19 -20.89
N LYS A 264 -24.36 0.99 -20.34
CA LYS A 264 -25.56 0.23 -19.96
C LYS A 264 -25.86 0.32 -18.47
N LEU A 265 -25.79 1.51 -17.88
CA LEU A 265 -26.26 1.68 -16.50
C LEU A 265 -27.80 1.83 -16.45
N THR A 266 -28.54 0.81 -16.92
CA THR A 266 -30.00 0.79 -16.84
C THR A 266 -30.52 0.01 -15.61
N ASP A 267 -29.64 -0.72 -14.93
CA ASP A 267 -30.08 -1.51 -13.76
C ASP A 267 -29.89 -0.67 -12.47
N GLU A 268 -31.01 -0.19 -11.94
CA GLU A 268 -31.03 0.63 -10.70
C GLU A 268 -30.32 -0.03 -9.52
N ASN A 269 -30.31 -1.36 -9.44
CA ASN A 269 -29.68 -2.09 -8.36
C ASN A 269 -28.16 -1.94 -8.37
N TYR A 270 -27.53 -1.93 -9.54
CA TYR A 270 -26.08 -1.71 -9.66
C TYR A 270 -25.66 -0.29 -9.23
N ILE A 271 -26.45 0.72 -9.61
CA ILE A 271 -26.18 2.12 -9.24
C ILE A 271 -26.18 2.29 -7.73
N ARG A 272 -26.99 1.48 -7.01
CA ARG A 272 -27.15 1.56 -5.55
C ARG A 272 -26.02 0.88 -4.80
N VAL A 273 -25.66 -0.35 -5.19
CA VAL A 273 -24.77 -1.23 -4.43
C VAL A 273 -23.30 -0.97 -4.72
N LEU A 274 -22.95 -0.61 -5.95
CA LEU A 274 -21.55 -0.42 -6.36
C LEU A 274 -20.79 0.65 -5.55
N PRO A 275 -21.35 1.83 -5.25
CA PRO A 275 -20.66 2.82 -4.40
C PRO A 275 -20.40 2.32 -2.97
N PHE A 276 -21.32 1.53 -2.42
CA PHE A 276 -21.13 0.92 -1.11
C PHE A 276 -19.99 -0.10 -1.13
N ILE A 277 -19.99 -1.02 -2.09
CA ILE A 277 -18.91 -2.01 -2.26
C ILE A 277 -17.57 -1.30 -2.46
N LYS A 278 -17.53 -0.22 -3.24
CA LYS A 278 -16.32 0.59 -3.44
C LYS A 278 -15.81 1.22 -2.13
N SER A 279 -16.70 1.69 -1.28
CA SER A 279 -16.33 2.26 0.02
C SER A 279 -15.80 1.20 0.99
N VAL A 280 -16.44 0.04 1.05
CA VAL A 280 -15.96 -1.12 1.84
C VAL A 280 -14.61 -1.61 1.34
N SER A 281 -14.44 -1.74 0.02
CA SER A 281 -13.19 -2.17 -0.60
C SER A 281 -12.03 -1.20 -0.30
N LYS A 282 -12.30 0.10 -0.29
CA LYS A 282 -11.31 1.10 0.13
C LYS A 282 -10.93 0.95 1.61
N LEU A 283 -11.91 0.73 2.48
CA LEU A 283 -11.65 0.52 3.91
C LEU A 283 -10.75 -0.71 4.13
N LEU A 284 -10.99 -1.79 3.38
CA LEU A 284 -10.12 -2.98 3.39
C LEU A 284 -8.72 -2.65 2.89
N ALA A 285 -8.58 -1.89 1.81
CA ALA A 285 -7.27 -1.46 1.29
C ALA A 285 -6.52 -0.60 2.30
N PHE A 286 -7.19 0.33 2.99
CA PHE A 286 -6.58 1.11 4.09
C PHE A 286 -6.09 0.22 5.23
N SER A 287 -6.77 -0.91 5.50
CA SER A 287 -6.39 -1.84 6.55
C SER A 287 -5.00 -2.45 6.32
N SER A 288 -4.51 -2.50 5.08
CA SER A 288 -3.15 -2.94 4.77
C SER A 288 -2.08 -2.10 5.47
N SER A 289 -2.35 -0.81 5.69
CA SER A 289 -1.38 0.12 6.30
C SER A 289 -1.05 -0.20 7.75
N PHE A 290 -1.93 -0.85 8.50
CA PHE A 290 -1.62 -1.28 9.86
C PHE A 290 -1.28 -2.78 9.94
N VAL A 291 -1.83 -3.62 9.07
CA VAL A 291 -1.56 -5.07 9.09
C VAL A 291 -0.12 -5.37 8.67
N MET A 292 0.41 -4.69 7.64
CA MET A 292 1.76 -4.93 7.13
C MET A 292 2.87 -4.72 8.18
N PRO A 293 2.95 -3.60 8.89
CA PRO A 293 3.99 -3.41 9.90
C PRO A 293 3.81 -4.36 11.10
N LEU A 294 2.59 -4.78 11.42
CA LEU A 294 2.35 -5.79 12.44
C LEU A 294 2.90 -7.15 12.02
N LEU A 295 2.64 -7.59 10.79
CA LEU A 295 3.22 -8.84 10.25
C LEU A 295 4.74 -8.82 10.30
N TYR A 296 5.36 -7.72 9.86
CA TYR A 296 6.80 -7.56 9.94
C TYR A 296 7.32 -7.68 11.38
N ARG A 297 6.67 -7.02 12.33
CA ARG A 297 7.04 -7.10 13.76
C ARG A 297 6.98 -8.51 14.30
N TYR A 298 5.89 -9.24 14.02
CA TYR A 298 5.66 -10.56 14.60
C TYR A 298 6.51 -11.65 13.97
N ILE A 299 6.73 -11.58 12.66
CA ILE A 299 7.41 -12.65 11.92
C ILE A 299 8.94 -12.42 11.87
N ASN A 300 9.40 -11.17 11.80
CA ASN A 300 10.83 -10.87 11.76
C ASN A 300 11.50 -11.03 13.13
N LYS A 301 12.24 -12.12 13.29
CA LYS A 301 12.95 -12.45 14.55
C LYS A 301 14.00 -11.40 14.95
N ASN A 302 14.54 -10.66 13.99
CA ASN A 302 15.57 -9.65 14.24
C ASN A 302 14.99 -8.32 14.73
N PHE A 303 13.68 -8.10 14.55
CA PHE A 303 13.02 -6.85 14.92
C PHE A 303 13.18 -6.48 16.41
N PRO A 304 12.95 -7.40 17.39
CA PRO A 304 13.11 -7.07 18.80
C PRO A 304 14.54 -6.64 19.15
N HIS A 305 15.54 -7.26 18.54
CA HIS A 305 16.95 -6.90 18.77
C HIS A 305 17.28 -5.52 18.21
N LYS A 306 16.81 -5.21 17.00
CA LYS A 306 16.96 -3.89 16.38
C LYS A 306 16.25 -2.81 17.22
N LEU A 307 15.05 -3.10 17.71
CA LEU A 307 14.28 -2.19 18.57
C LEU A 307 15.00 -1.91 19.89
N ARG A 308 15.53 -2.94 20.56
CA ARG A 308 16.30 -2.76 21.80
C ARG A 308 17.54 -1.89 21.59
N ARG A 309 18.24 -2.05 20.47
CA ARG A 309 19.38 -1.18 20.10
C ARG A 309 18.95 0.27 19.92
N LEU A 310 17.82 0.50 19.26
CA LEU A 310 17.26 1.86 19.09
C LEU A 310 16.95 2.50 20.45
N LEU A 311 16.22 1.76 21.31
CA LEU A 311 15.85 2.25 22.64
C LEU A 311 17.08 2.56 23.52
N LYS A 312 18.13 1.70 23.49
CA LYS A 312 19.38 1.98 24.18
C LYS A 312 20.05 3.26 23.69
N ARG A 313 20.08 3.51 22.35
CA ARG A 313 20.66 4.74 21.80
C ARG A 313 19.90 5.98 22.23
N ILE A 314 18.57 5.92 22.28
CA ILE A 314 17.74 7.04 22.75
C ILE A 314 17.99 7.29 24.24
N HIS A 315 18.05 6.24 25.04
CA HIS A 315 18.29 6.36 26.48
C HIS A 315 19.69 6.88 26.80
N CYS A 316 20.71 6.37 26.12
CA CYS A 316 22.10 6.87 26.27
C CYS A 316 22.26 8.29 25.74
N GLY A 317 21.56 8.67 24.67
CA GLY A 317 21.59 10.05 24.15
C GLY A 317 21.03 11.08 25.14
N ASN A 318 20.03 10.69 25.94
CA ASN A 318 19.46 11.56 26.99
C ASN A 318 20.33 11.65 28.26
N GLN A 319 21.21 10.70 28.51
CA GLN A 319 22.06 10.66 29.72
C GLN A 319 23.51 11.13 29.50
N GLY A 320 23.84 11.73 28.35
CA GLY A 320 25.18 12.28 28.08
C GLY A 320 26.27 11.22 28.21
N CYS A 321 26.14 10.09 27.52
CA CYS A 321 27.16 9.01 27.47
C CYS A 321 28.49 9.52 26.88
N SER A 322 29.25 10.26 27.66
CA SER A 322 30.64 10.68 27.32
C SER A 322 31.66 9.54 27.55
N HIS A 323 31.27 8.45 28.17
CA HIS A 323 32.23 7.43 28.63
C HIS A 323 32.55 6.31 27.63
N GLU A 324 31.72 6.09 26.60
CA GLU A 324 31.94 4.93 25.69
C GLU A 324 32.83 5.26 24.48
N ARG A 325 33.11 6.53 24.21
CA ARG A 325 34.05 6.93 23.14
C ARG A 325 35.52 6.76 23.51
N THR A 326 35.84 6.76 24.79
CA THR A 326 37.24 6.67 25.27
C THR A 326 37.76 5.23 25.23
N VAL A 327 36.91 4.23 25.38
CA VAL A 327 37.33 2.82 25.42
C VAL A 327 37.61 2.26 24.01
N VAL A 328 36.94 2.72 22.98
CA VAL A 328 37.17 2.26 21.60
C VAL A 328 38.42 2.87 21.00
N GLN A 329 38.84 4.04 21.47
CA GLN A 329 40.07 4.69 21.01
C GLN A 329 41.33 4.11 21.66
N GLN A 330 41.23 3.49 22.83
CA GLN A 330 42.34 2.82 23.53
C GLN A 330 42.63 1.39 23.05
N VAL A 331 41.74 0.78 22.25
CA VAL A 331 41.96 -0.57 21.68
C VAL A 331 42.51 -0.49 20.25
N MET A 332 42.61 0.69 19.67
CA MET A 332 43.21 0.93 18.34
C MET A 332 44.57 1.65 18.37
N THR A 333 45.13 1.86 19.53
CA THR A 333 46.56 2.24 19.73
C THR A 333 47.30 1.08 20.37
#